data_5d9a0a374c8331838617ad1219a7d5f8
#
_entry.id   5d9a0a374c8331838617ad1219a7d5f8
#
_cell.length_a   1.000
_cell.length_b   1.000
_cell.length_c   1.000
_cell.angle_alpha   90.00
_cell.angle_beta   90.00
_cell.angle_gamma   90.00
#
_symmetry.space_group_name_H-M   'P 1'
#
loop_
_entity.id
_entity.type
_entity.pdbx_description
1 polymer ?
#
loop_
_entity_poly.entity_id
_entity_poly.type
_entity_poly.pdbx_seq_one_letter_code
_entity_poly.pdbx_strand_id
1 'polypeptide(L)'
;MASIDKMMDYAKSRWHKPKYVMGGGRIGAEASYNSKTDDCSSYVYKCAKKGGFIPESMWNGSTEDLFRLAKQGKHLKEISYDEVRRGDIFVKGKEGASGGAYGHTGIFTRKGEIIHCNAGVNMTVTTNNENEGYWYYLDNKYYPVRYFRWIGGKSDTPKPKKDNPKKKTTSPSVVAGAKKVKNEKWHGYTTTYCNVRSGPSTASPVVAQYAPGQVVKYDQVWEGNGYRWISYIGGSGKRRWVAYRRTSGNTKAWIKF
;
A
#
# COMPACT_ATOMS: atom_id res chain seq x y z
N MET A 1 19.98 -11.41 12.47
CA MET A 1 18.75 -10.78 12.97
C MET A 1 17.88 -10.37 11.77
N ALA A 2 16.58 -10.59 11.85
CA ALA A 2 15.66 -10.23 10.76
C ALA A 2 15.55 -8.69 10.62
N SER A 3 15.48 -8.20 9.36
CA SER A 3 15.49 -6.78 9.01
C SER A 3 14.46 -6.48 7.94
N ILE A 4 13.54 -5.56 8.26
CA ILE A 4 12.59 -5.02 7.30
C ILE A 4 13.32 -4.25 6.18
N ASP A 5 14.40 -3.54 6.48
CA ASP A 5 15.14 -2.80 5.46
C ASP A 5 15.72 -3.73 4.41
N LYS A 6 16.42 -4.81 4.80
CA LYS A 6 16.96 -5.80 3.85
C LYS A 6 15.85 -6.43 3.00
N MET A 7 14.70 -6.74 3.61
CA MET A 7 13.54 -7.27 2.88
C MET A 7 13.04 -6.28 1.84
N MET A 8 12.86 -5.01 2.23
CA MET A 8 12.32 -3.97 1.37
C MET A 8 13.31 -3.50 0.30
N ASP A 9 14.60 -3.50 0.59
CA ASP A 9 15.65 -3.19 -0.38
C ASP A 9 15.68 -4.26 -1.49
N TYR A 10 15.58 -5.54 -1.11
CA TYR A 10 15.43 -6.60 -2.09
C TYR A 10 14.10 -6.45 -2.86
N ALA A 11 12.99 -6.22 -2.19
CA ALA A 11 11.69 -6.04 -2.85
C ALA A 11 11.77 -4.95 -3.95
N LYS A 12 12.32 -3.79 -3.62
CA LYS A 12 12.50 -2.67 -4.56
C LYS A 12 13.50 -2.98 -5.67
N SER A 13 14.55 -3.73 -5.36
CA SER A 13 15.56 -4.12 -6.35
C SER A 13 15.00 -5.00 -7.47
N ARG A 14 13.84 -5.63 -7.24
CA ARG A 14 13.14 -6.48 -8.20
C ARG A 14 12.13 -5.73 -9.07
N TRP A 15 11.93 -4.45 -8.83
CA TRP A 15 10.99 -3.63 -9.59
C TRP A 15 11.26 -3.74 -11.09
N HIS A 16 10.22 -4.10 -11.86
CA HIS A 16 10.22 -4.35 -13.31
C HIS A 16 11.23 -5.41 -13.82
N LYS A 17 11.76 -6.28 -12.95
CA LYS A 17 12.77 -7.25 -13.38
C LYS A 17 12.23 -8.65 -13.69
N PRO A 18 11.52 -9.36 -12.77
CA PRO A 18 11.00 -10.67 -13.10
C PRO A 18 9.76 -10.57 -13.97
N LYS A 19 9.60 -11.45 -14.93
CA LYS A 19 8.32 -11.67 -15.59
C LYS A 19 7.40 -12.42 -14.64
N TYR A 20 6.15 -11.98 -14.54
CA TYR A 20 5.14 -12.75 -13.82
C TYR A 20 4.83 -14.05 -14.57
N VAL A 21 4.93 -15.16 -13.88
CA VAL A 21 4.52 -16.48 -14.36
C VAL A 21 3.83 -17.18 -13.20
N MET A 22 2.61 -17.68 -13.40
CA MET A 22 1.88 -18.44 -12.37
C MET A 22 2.71 -19.66 -11.95
N GLY A 23 3.02 -19.79 -10.65
CA GLY A 23 3.89 -20.83 -10.13
C GLY A 23 5.40 -20.58 -10.36
N GLY A 24 5.78 -19.49 -11.00
CA GLY A 24 7.18 -19.09 -11.21
C GLY A 24 7.93 -18.83 -9.91
N GLY A 25 9.26 -18.82 -9.98
CA GLY A 25 10.11 -18.47 -8.85
C GLY A 25 10.29 -19.55 -7.79
N ARG A 26 9.94 -20.81 -8.04
CA ARG A 26 9.86 -21.87 -7.03
C ARG A 26 10.90 -22.97 -7.17
N ILE A 27 11.30 -23.35 -8.38
CA ILE A 27 12.08 -24.54 -8.68
C ILE A 27 13.38 -24.18 -9.40
N GLY A 28 14.46 -24.91 -9.11
CA GLY A 28 15.74 -24.79 -9.79
C GLY A 28 16.31 -23.36 -9.71
N ALA A 29 16.86 -22.87 -10.81
CA ALA A 29 17.45 -21.53 -10.91
C ALA A 29 16.43 -20.41 -10.63
N GLU A 30 15.14 -20.63 -10.92
CA GLU A 30 14.06 -19.67 -10.67
C GLU A 30 13.72 -19.53 -9.17
N ALA A 31 14.11 -20.48 -8.32
CA ALA A 31 13.98 -20.32 -6.87
C ALA A 31 14.97 -19.30 -6.29
N SER A 32 15.97 -18.91 -7.07
CA SER A 32 17.02 -17.96 -6.68
C SER A 32 16.51 -16.51 -6.59
N TYR A 33 17.33 -15.67 -5.98
CA TYR A 33 17.04 -14.24 -5.85
C TYR A 33 17.09 -13.46 -7.17
N ASN A 34 17.82 -13.99 -8.15
CA ASN A 34 17.98 -13.36 -9.48
C ASN A 34 17.12 -14.04 -10.55
N SER A 35 16.07 -14.75 -10.14
CA SER A 35 15.11 -15.39 -11.04
C SER A 35 14.62 -14.45 -12.15
N LYS A 36 14.41 -15.01 -13.33
CA LYS A 36 13.78 -14.30 -14.45
C LYS A 36 12.27 -14.30 -14.34
N THR A 37 11.71 -15.23 -13.58
CA THR A 37 10.25 -15.35 -13.33
C THR A 37 9.94 -15.40 -11.85
N ASP A 38 8.83 -14.80 -11.47
CA ASP A 38 8.21 -14.91 -10.16
C ASP A 38 6.69 -14.92 -10.29
N ASP A 39 5.99 -15.43 -9.29
CA ASP A 39 4.60 -15.09 -9.03
C ASP A 39 4.46 -14.23 -7.77
N CYS A 40 3.24 -13.88 -7.39
CA CYS A 40 3.00 -13.01 -6.25
C CYS A 40 3.59 -13.56 -4.95
N SER A 41 3.42 -14.85 -4.68
CA SER A 41 3.84 -15.45 -3.42
C SER A 41 5.32 -15.82 -3.42
N SER A 42 5.88 -16.37 -4.50
CA SER A 42 7.32 -16.65 -4.58
C SER A 42 8.15 -15.39 -4.39
N TYR A 43 7.70 -14.27 -4.95
CA TYR A 43 8.31 -12.96 -4.72
C TYR A 43 8.30 -12.57 -3.24
N VAL A 44 7.15 -12.70 -2.54
CA VAL A 44 7.04 -12.41 -1.10
C VAL A 44 7.95 -13.30 -0.27
N TYR A 45 8.02 -14.62 -0.58
CA TYR A 45 8.92 -15.56 0.11
C TYR A 45 10.40 -15.15 -0.04
N LYS A 46 10.83 -14.79 -1.25
CA LYS A 46 12.21 -14.33 -1.49
C LYS A 46 12.52 -13.05 -0.72
N CYS A 47 11.58 -12.11 -0.67
CA CYS A 47 11.73 -10.90 0.15
C CYS A 47 11.88 -11.24 1.63
N ALA A 48 11.06 -12.16 2.15
CA ALA A 48 11.11 -12.58 3.56
C ALA A 48 12.44 -13.29 3.90
N LYS A 49 12.95 -14.14 3.01
CA LYS A 49 14.28 -14.78 3.15
C LYS A 49 15.39 -13.72 3.21
N LYS A 50 15.40 -12.77 2.28
CA LYS A 50 16.38 -11.66 2.28
C LYS A 50 16.31 -10.82 3.54
N GLY A 51 15.12 -10.67 4.11
CA GLY A 51 14.92 -10.05 5.41
C GLY A 51 15.37 -10.90 6.59
N GLY A 52 15.63 -12.19 6.40
CA GLY A 52 15.97 -13.14 7.47
C GLY A 52 14.78 -13.50 8.37
N PHE A 53 13.53 -13.35 7.88
CA PHE A 53 12.31 -13.71 8.61
C PHE A 53 11.98 -15.20 8.53
N ILE A 54 12.44 -15.85 7.47
CA ILE A 54 12.30 -17.29 7.23
C ILE A 54 13.64 -17.86 6.76
N PRO A 55 13.91 -19.15 7.00
CA PRO A 55 15.16 -19.79 6.55
C PRO A 55 15.32 -19.74 5.03
N GLU A 56 16.55 -19.62 4.56
CA GLU A 56 16.91 -19.70 3.13
C GLU A 56 16.45 -21.03 2.51
N SER A 57 16.53 -22.13 3.25
CA SER A 57 16.12 -23.47 2.83
C SER A 57 14.61 -23.66 2.71
N MET A 58 13.79 -22.69 3.22
CA MET A 58 12.35 -22.81 3.11
C MET A 58 11.90 -22.74 1.65
N TRP A 59 10.95 -23.58 1.27
CA TRP A 59 10.31 -23.53 -0.04
C TRP A 59 9.63 -22.17 -0.31
N ASN A 60 9.68 -21.67 -1.55
CA ASN A 60 8.93 -20.50 -1.96
C ASN A 60 7.47 -20.89 -2.20
N GLY A 61 6.68 -20.89 -1.14
CA GLY A 61 5.31 -21.41 -1.12
C GLY A 61 4.28 -20.54 -1.87
N SER A 62 3.03 -20.98 -1.82
CA SER A 62 1.86 -20.32 -2.37
C SER A 62 1.21 -19.37 -1.34
N THR A 63 0.09 -18.74 -1.71
CA THR A 63 -0.78 -18.01 -0.77
C THR A 63 -1.32 -18.91 0.33
N GLU A 64 -1.64 -20.18 0.04
CA GLU A 64 -2.04 -21.17 1.05
C GLU A 64 -0.93 -21.46 2.06
N ASP A 65 0.33 -21.49 1.60
CA ASP A 65 1.46 -21.67 2.49
C ASP A 65 1.69 -20.45 3.39
N LEU A 66 1.37 -19.24 2.96
CA LEU A 66 1.38 -18.04 3.82
C LEU A 66 0.33 -18.15 4.93
N PHE A 67 -0.89 -18.61 4.63
CA PHE A 67 -1.90 -18.88 5.65
C PHE A 67 -1.42 -19.96 6.65
N ARG A 68 -0.78 -21.01 6.15
CA ARG A 68 -0.22 -22.08 6.99
C ARG A 68 0.89 -21.56 7.92
N LEU A 69 1.79 -20.71 7.41
CA LEU A 69 2.83 -20.06 8.23
C LEU A 69 2.24 -19.17 9.31
N ALA A 70 1.15 -18.45 9.00
CA ALA A 70 0.45 -17.64 9.99
C ALA A 70 -0.22 -18.49 11.08
N LYS A 71 -0.85 -19.60 10.71
CA LYS A 71 -1.42 -20.55 11.70
C LYS A 71 -0.37 -21.16 12.63
N GLN A 72 0.82 -21.43 12.11
CA GLN A 72 1.92 -21.93 12.92
C GLN A 72 2.43 -20.90 13.95
N GLY A 73 2.18 -19.61 13.72
CA GLY A 73 2.56 -18.53 14.63
C GLY A 73 4.06 -18.34 14.84
N LYS A 74 4.91 -19.04 14.08
CA LYS A 74 6.37 -18.98 14.22
C LYS A 74 7.01 -17.85 13.41
N HIS A 75 6.55 -17.64 12.20
CA HIS A 75 7.14 -16.68 11.24
C HIS A 75 6.22 -15.54 10.87
N LEU A 76 4.91 -15.78 10.89
CA LEU A 76 3.88 -14.80 10.59
C LEU A 76 2.85 -14.74 11.71
N LYS A 77 2.31 -13.57 11.97
CA LYS A 77 1.11 -13.35 12.79
C LYS A 77 0.10 -12.52 12.05
N GLU A 78 -1.17 -12.81 12.23
CA GLU A 78 -2.25 -11.98 11.69
C GLU A 78 -2.36 -10.67 12.45
N ILE A 79 -2.71 -9.61 11.74
CA ILE A 79 -2.92 -8.25 12.26
C ILE A 79 -4.18 -7.65 11.62
N SER A 80 -4.73 -6.62 12.23
CA SER A 80 -5.77 -5.81 11.62
C SER A 80 -5.20 -4.87 10.54
N TYR A 81 -6.06 -4.40 9.63
CA TYR A 81 -5.65 -3.39 8.65
C TYR A 81 -5.15 -2.10 9.31
N ASP A 82 -5.69 -1.74 10.47
CA ASP A 82 -5.27 -0.51 11.16
C ASP A 82 -3.85 -0.58 11.69
N GLU A 83 -3.35 -1.78 11.98
CA GLU A 83 -1.99 -2.03 12.43
C GLU A 83 -0.97 -2.10 11.30
N VAL A 84 -1.42 -2.14 10.02
CA VAL A 84 -0.55 -2.30 8.86
C VAL A 84 0.52 -1.22 8.81
N ARG A 85 1.77 -1.66 8.60
CA ARG A 85 2.96 -0.82 8.43
C ARG A 85 3.90 -1.39 7.37
N ARG A 86 4.97 -0.68 7.10
CA ARG A 86 6.03 -1.10 6.16
C ARG A 86 6.54 -2.50 6.50
N GLY A 87 6.61 -3.35 5.49
CA GLY A 87 7.09 -4.73 5.58
C GLY A 87 6.01 -5.76 5.92
N ASP A 88 4.81 -5.35 6.34
CA ASP A 88 3.69 -6.26 6.47
C ASP A 88 3.24 -6.75 5.09
N ILE A 89 2.50 -7.86 5.04
CA ILE A 89 1.97 -8.42 3.81
C ILE A 89 0.43 -8.51 3.88
N PHE A 90 -0.19 -8.54 2.73
CA PHE A 90 -1.58 -8.97 2.60
C PHE A 90 -1.64 -10.33 1.89
N VAL A 91 -2.67 -11.10 2.17
CA VAL A 91 -3.07 -12.26 1.39
C VAL A 91 -4.55 -12.12 1.04
N LYS A 92 -4.83 -12.01 -0.25
CA LYS A 92 -6.18 -12.01 -0.83
C LYS A 92 -6.54 -13.42 -1.25
N GLY A 93 -7.75 -13.83 -0.96
CA GLY A 93 -8.28 -15.16 -1.27
C GLY A 93 -8.85 -15.85 -0.05
N LYS A 94 -9.78 -16.77 -0.26
CA LYS A 94 -10.33 -17.60 0.80
C LYS A 94 -9.31 -18.67 1.19
N GLU A 95 -8.97 -18.77 2.47
CA GLU A 95 -8.10 -19.83 2.97
C GLU A 95 -8.69 -21.21 2.62
N GLY A 96 -7.85 -22.12 2.13
CA GLY A 96 -8.24 -23.41 1.56
C GLY A 96 -8.62 -23.36 0.07
N ALA A 97 -8.71 -22.15 -0.52
CA ALA A 97 -9.09 -21.96 -1.93
C ALA A 97 -8.40 -20.74 -2.58
N SER A 98 -7.29 -20.25 -2.01
CA SER A 98 -6.55 -19.11 -2.55
C SER A 98 -5.47 -19.48 -3.57
N GLY A 99 -5.44 -20.72 -4.03
CA GLY A 99 -4.46 -21.18 -5.01
C GLY A 99 -4.69 -20.60 -6.40
N GLY A 100 -3.60 -20.46 -7.19
CA GLY A 100 -3.66 -20.00 -8.57
C GLY A 100 -4.24 -18.59 -8.73
N ALA A 101 -5.20 -18.42 -9.63
CA ALA A 101 -5.82 -17.13 -9.94
C ALA A 101 -6.77 -16.59 -8.84
N TYR A 102 -7.11 -17.41 -7.85
CA TYR A 102 -8.04 -17.03 -6.76
C TYR A 102 -7.35 -16.36 -5.56
N GLY A 103 -6.03 -16.31 -5.58
CA GLY A 103 -5.24 -15.69 -4.53
C GLY A 103 -4.27 -14.65 -5.06
N HIS A 104 -3.92 -13.70 -4.18
CA HIS A 104 -2.89 -12.70 -4.46
C HIS A 104 -2.21 -12.26 -3.16
N THR A 105 -0.96 -11.82 -3.27
CA THR A 105 -0.21 -11.29 -2.13
C THR A 105 0.79 -10.23 -2.56
N GLY A 106 1.21 -9.41 -1.62
CA GLY A 106 2.23 -8.40 -1.79
C GLY A 106 2.64 -7.80 -0.45
N ILE A 107 3.54 -6.85 -0.50
CA ILE A 107 4.20 -6.25 0.66
C ILE A 107 3.81 -4.78 0.76
N PHE A 108 3.47 -4.32 1.94
CA PHE A 108 3.25 -2.90 2.19
C PHE A 108 4.59 -2.15 2.24
N THR A 109 4.78 -1.21 1.33
CA THR A 109 5.88 -0.22 1.42
C THR A 109 5.58 0.80 2.50
N ARG A 110 4.30 1.06 2.72
CA ARG A 110 3.66 1.82 3.80
C ARG A 110 2.15 1.58 3.75
N LYS A 111 1.41 1.99 4.77
CA LYS A 111 -0.06 1.96 4.71
C LYS A 111 -0.53 2.83 3.53
N GLY A 112 -1.32 2.24 2.63
CA GLY A 112 -1.78 2.89 1.40
C GLY A 112 -0.89 2.67 0.17
N GLU A 113 0.20 1.90 0.30
CA GLU A 113 1.07 1.57 -0.83
C GLU A 113 1.63 0.15 -0.70
N ILE A 114 1.55 -0.60 -1.79
CA ILE A 114 2.05 -1.97 -1.89
C ILE A 114 3.05 -2.12 -3.04
N ILE A 115 3.93 -3.10 -2.91
CA ILE A 115 4.77 -3.62 -3.99
C ILE A 115 4.51 -5.11 -4.13
N HIS A 116 4.30 -5.59 -5.34
CA HIS A 116 3.90 -6.97 -5.60
C HIS A 116 4.30 -7.42 -7.01
N CYS A 117 4.51 -8.72 -7.19
CA CYS A 117 4.62 -9.32 -8.52
C CYS A 117 3.21 -9.70 -8.99
N ASN A 118 2.75 -9.17 -10.12
CA ASN A 118 1.37 -9.32 -10.57
C ASN A 118 1.23 -9.52 -12.07
N ALA A 119 0.08 -10.08 -12.47
CA ALA A 119 -0.27 -10.31 -13.87
C ALA A 119 -1.01 -9.12 -14.50
N GLY A 120 -1.54 -8.21 -13.70
CA GLY A 120 -2.42 -7.13 -14.18
C GLY A 120 -1.66 -5.99 -14.85
N VAL A 121 -0.55 -5.56 -14.25
CA VAL A 121 0.23 -4.42 -14.76
C VAL A 121 1.63 -4.88 -15.15
N ASN A 122 1.96 -4.74 -16.43
CA ASN A 122 3.24 -5.07 -17.03
C ASN A 122 3.76 -6.49 -16.77
N MET A 123 2.96 -7.40 -16.22
CA MET A 123 3.35 -8.79 -15.93
C MET A 123 4.68 -8.88 -15.16
N THR A 124 4.84 -8.10 -14.08
CA THR A 124 6.11 -7.98 -13.35
C THR A 124 5.91 -7.48 -11.91
N VAL A 125 6.98 -7.12 -11.24
CA VAL A 125 6.93 -6.41 -9.93
C VAL A 125 6.64 -4.93 -10.17
N THR A 126 5.52 -4.47 -9.61
CA THR A 126 5.05 -3.08 -9.70
C THR A 126 4.60 -2.57 -8.33
N THR A 127 4.33 -1.27 -8.27
CA THR A 127 3.62 -0.65 -7.15
C THR A 127 2.22 -0.26 -7.57
N ASN A 128 1.31 -0.06 -6.63
CA ASN A 128 -0.06 0.39 -6.92
C ASN A 128 -0.14 1.82 -7.52
N ASN A 129 0.99 2.48 -7.72
CA ASN A 129 1.05 3.79 -8.40
C ASN A 129 1.13 3.67 -9.92
N GLU A 130 1.29 2.47 -10.46
CA GLU A 130 1.48 2.18 -11.88
C GLU A 130 0.17 1.75 -12.56
N ASN A 131 -0.83 2.62 -12.60
CA ASN A 131 -2.13 2.47 -13.27
C ASN A 131 -3.20 1.67 -12.52
N GLU A 132 -2.90 1.00 -11.40
CA GLU A 132 -3.91 0.30 -10.63
C GLU A 132 -4.09 0.92 -9.25
N GLY A 133 -5.33 1.01 -8.80
CA GLY A 133 -5.64 1.53 -7.48
C GLY A 133 -5.26 0.54 -6.37
N TYR A 134 -4.76 1.05 -5.26
CA TYR A 134 -4.46 0.27 -4.05
C TYR A 134 -5.60 -0.69 -3.67
N TRP A 135 -6.84 -0.24 -3.73
CA TRP A 135 -8.02 -1.02 -3.37
C TRP A 135 -8.42 -2.07 -4.38
N TYR A 136 -7.93 -2.03 -5.61
CA TYR A 136 -8.13 -3.13 -6.56
C TYR A 136 -7.64 -4.47 -5.99
N TYR A 137 -6.49 -4.43 -5.29
CA TYR A 137 -5.92 -5.62 -4.65
C TYR A 137 -6.46 -5.87 -3.24
N LEU A 138 -6.91 -4.85 -2.52
CA LEU A 138 -7.30 -4.93 -1.10
C LEU A 138 -8.81 -4.81 -0.88
N ASP A 139 -9.62 -4.81 -1.93
CA ASP A 139 -11.08 -4.85 -1.83
C ASP A 139 -11.55 -6.27 -1.46
N ASN A 140 -12.32 -6.36 -0.38
CA ASN A 140 -12.92 -7.60 0.11
C ASN A 140 -14.18 -8.05 -0.65
N LYS A 141 -14.60 -7.30 -1.68
CA LYS A 141 -15.91 -7.51 -2.32
C LYS A 141 -16.10 -8.94 -2.86
N TYR A 142 -15.06 -9.49 -3.48
CA TYR A 142 -15.13 -10.83 -4.10
C TYR A 142 -14.30 -11.88 -3.35
N TYR A 143 -13.18 -11.46 -2.78
CA TYR A 143 -12.26 -12.34 -2.06
C TYR A 143 -11.83 -11.68 -0.78
N PRO A 144 -11.85 -12.39 0.37
CA PRO A 144 -11.39 -11.85 1.64
C PRO A 144 -9.91 -11.45 1.55
N VAL A 145 -9.53 -10.38 2.24
CA VAL A 145 -8.15 -9.96 2.39
C VAL A 145 -7.79 -10.00 3.86
N ARG A 146 -6.69 -10.67 4.18
CA ARG A 146 -6.12 -10.74 5.53
C ARG A 146 -4.72 -10.16 5.51
N TYR A 147 -4.28 -9.65 6.66
CA TYR A 147 -3.03 -8.92 6.81
C TYR A 147 -2.13 -9.63 7.80
N PHE A 148 -0.83 -9.68 7.51
CA PHE A 148 0.10 -10.44 8.33
C PHE A 148 1.41 -9.68 8.52
N ARG A 149 2.04 -9.90 9.68
CA ARG A 149 3.32 -9.35 10.07
C ARG A 149 4.36 -10.44 10.29
N TRP A 150 5.53 -10.25 9.73
CA TRP A 150 6.68 -11.12 10.00
C TRP A 150 7.13 -10.98 11.45
N ILE A 151 7.37 -12.14 12.12
CA ILE A 151 7.82 -12.22 13.50
C ILE A 151 9.35 -12.17 13.54
N GLY A 152 9.93 -11.52 14.56
CA GLY A 152 11.38 -11.45 14.80
C GLY A 152 12.10 -10.30 14.10
N GLY A 153 11.40 -9.48 13.31
CA GLY A 153 11.95 -8.22 12.81
C GLY A 153 12.08 -7.18 13.93
N LYS A 154 13.22 -6.51 14.04
CA LYS A 154 13.23 -5.26 14.80
C LYS A 154 12.24 -4.33 14.14
N SER A 155 11.30 -3.82 14.93
CA SER A 155 10.40 -2.77 14.50
C SER A 155 11.26 -1.58 14.07
N ASP A 156 11.24 -1.24 12.76
CA ASP A 156 11.62 0.09 12.31
C ASP A 156 10.47 1.05 12.70
N THR A 157 10.22 1.18 14.01
CA THR A 157 9.76 2.45 14.51
C THR A 157 10.92 3.40 14.18
N PRO A 158 10.72 4.46 13.39
CA PRO A 158 11.72 5.49 13.33
C PRO A 158 12.05 5.82 14.79
N LYS A 159 13.31 5.56 15.22
CA LYS A 159 13.76 6.11 16.49
C LYS A 159 13.35 7.57 16.43
N PRO A 160 12.59 8.10 17.41
CA PRO A 160 12.38 9.52 17.44
C PRO A 160 13.78 10.11 17.33
N LYS A 161 14.06 10.83 16.24
CA LYS A 161 15.28 11.63 16.15
C LYS A 161 15.24 12.42 17.44
N LYS A 162 16.28 12.27 18.29
CA LYS A 162 16.44 13.10 19.48
C LYS A 162 16.25 14.52 18.99
N ASP A 163 15.13 15.10 19.34
CA ASP A 163 14.82 16.46 19.01
C ASP A 163 15.90 17.32 19.68
N ASN A 164 16.70 17.93 18.83
CA ASN A 164 17.49 19.05 19.27
C ASN A 164 16.48 20.14 19.65
N PRO A 165 16.57 20.75 20.84
CA PRO A 165 15.49 21.55 21.38
C PRO A 165 15.28 22.81 20.58
N LYS A 166 13.98 23.07 20.30
CA LYS A 166 13.42 24.34 19.84
C LYS A 166 13.62 24.69 18.35
N LYS A 167 12.71 24.18 17.51
CA LYS A 167 12.19 25.03 16.45
C LYS A 167 10.65 25.05 16.55
N LYS A 168 10.10 26.26 16.68
CA LYS A 168 8.70 26.60 16.79
C LYS A 168 7.82 25.71 15.91
N THR A 169 6.72 25.20 16.48
CA THR A 169 5.57 24.67 15.76
C THR A 169 5.11 25.66 14.70
N THR A 170 5.55 25.46 13.47
CA THR A 170 4.90 26.04 12.30
C THR A 170 3.83 25.07 11.86
N SER A 171 2.61 25.54 11.79
CA SER A 171 1.49 24.92 11.09
C SER A 171 1.96 24.32 9.75
N PRO A 172 1.38 23.18 9.27
CA PRO A 172 1.83 22.58 8.04
C PRO A 172 1.82 23.64 6.95
N SER A 173 2.98 23.86 6.34
CA SER A 173 3.16 24.82 5.26
C SER A 173 2.11 24.53 4.19
N VAL A 174 1.19 25.49 4.00
CA VAL A 174 0.29 25.54 2.87
C VAL A 174 1.18 25.46 1.64
N VAL A 175 1.04 24.43 0.82
CA VAL A 175 1.78 24.30 -0.43
C VAL A 175 1.51 25.59 -1.22
N ALA A 176 2.56 26.30 -1.63
CA ALA A 176 2.46 27.58 -2.32
C ALA A 176 1.44 27.47 -3.47
N GLY A 177 0.45 28.38 -3.50
CA GLY A 177 -0.58 28.43 -4.52
C GLY A 177 -1.92 27.77 -4.18
N ALA A 178 -2.10 27.18 -3.00
CA ALA A 178 -3.42 26.69 -2.57
C ALA A 178 -4.02 27.55 -1.47
N LYS A 179 -5.30 27.93 -1.62
CA LYS A 179 -6.05 28.74 -0.66
C LYS A 179 -7.32 28.03 -0.19
N LYS A 180 -7.66 28.21 1.09
CA LYS A 180 -8.94 27.77 1.62
C LYS A 180 -10.05 28.66 1.06
N VAL A 181 -11.09 28.05 0.49
CA VAL A 181 -12.22 28.74 -0.11
C VAL A 181 -13.31 28.97 0.94
N LYS A 182 -13.65 27.93 1.70
CA LYS A 182 -14.68 28.01 2.75
C LYS A 182 -14.52 26.90 3.79
N ASN A 183 -15.11 27.10 4.97
CA ASN A 183 -15.42 26.06 5.93
C ASN A 183 -16.82 25.53 5.58
N GLU A 184 -16.95 24.21 5.46
CA GLU A 184 -18.22 23.56 5.13
C GLU A 184 -18.20 22.13 5.62
N LYS A 185 -19.04 21.81 6.59
CA LYS A 185 -19.22 20.43 7.07
C LYS A 185 -20.25 19.74 6.20
N TRP A 186 -19.79 18.86 5.31
CA TRP A 186 -20.66 18.10 4.43
C TRP A 186 -20.03 16.75 4.08
N HIS A 187 -20.65 16.04 3.18
CA HIS A 187 -20.13 14.79 2.64
C HIS A 187 -20.42 14.68 1.15
N GLY A 188 -19.65 13.83 0.48
CA GLY A 188 -19.88 13.45 -0.90
C GLY A 188 -19.52 12.00 -1.15
N TYR A 189 -19.93 11.47 -2.29
CA TYR A 189 -19.70 10.09 -2.71
C TYR A 189 -18.72 10.07 -3.88
N THR A 190 -17.66 9.31 -3.75
CA THR A 190 -16.68 9.15 -4.83
C THR A 190 -17.29 8.40 -6.00
N THR A 191 -17.06 8.86 -7.24
CA THR A 191 -17.50 8.19 -8.48
C THR A 191 -16.38 7.37 -9.12
N THR A 192 -15.16 7.57 -8.66
CA THR A 192 -13.95 6.88 -9.09
C THR A 192 -12.99 6.79 -7.90
N TYR A 193 -11.83 6.16 -8.10
CA TYR A 193 -10.76 6.19 -7.08
C TYR A 193 -10.24 7.61 -6.88
N CYS A 194 -10.25 8.06 -5.63
CA CYS A 194 -9.82 9.41 -5.26
C CYS A 194 -8.67 9.36 -4.26
N ASN A 195 -7.51 9.89 -4.64
CA ASN A 195 -6.34 9.92 -3.76
C ASN A 195 -6.53 10.89 -2.60
N VAL A 196 -6.22 10.41 -1.40
CA VAL A 196 -6.11 11.23 -0.18
C VAL A 196 -4.67 11.67 -0.03
N ARG A 197 -4.43 12.97 0.10
CA ARG A 197 -3.09 13.55 0.14
C ARG A 197 -2.79 14.28 1.45
N SER A 198 -1.52 14.44 1.73
CA SER A 198 -1.04 15.21 2.88
C SER A 198 -1.09 16.73 2.69
N GLY A 199 -1.44 17.21 1.51
CA GLY A 199 -1.57 18.62 1.15
C GLY A 199 -2.41 18.82 -0.11
N PRO A 200 -2.89 20.06 -0.39
CA PRO A 200 -3.75 20.38 -1.53
C PRO A 200 -2.95 20.55 -2.83
N SER A 201 -2.19 19.54 -3.20
CA SER A 201 -1.39 19.49 -4.43
C SER A 201 -1.25 18.05 -4.92
N THR A 202 -1.22 17.87 -6.25
CA THR A 202 -0.90 16.58 -6.86
C THR A 202 0.54 16.13 -6.57
N ALA A 203 1.44 17.05 -6.26
CA ALA A 203 2.79 16.76 -5.80
C ALA A 203 2.85 16.30 -4.33
N SER A 204 1.79 16.58 -3.53
CA SER A 204 1.76 16.13 -2.14
C SER A 204 1.63 14.60 -2.07
N PRO A 205 2.33 13.95 -1.12
CA PRO A 205 2.26 12.51 -0.92
C PRO A 205 0.83 11.98 -0.80
N VAL A 206 0.53 10.90 -1.50
CA VAL A 206 -0.71 10.13 -1.32
C VAL A 206 -0.57 9.33 -0.01
N VAL A 207 -1.54 9.45 0.86
CA VAL A 207 -1.54 8.82 2.19
C VAL A 207 -2.66 7.80 2.39
N ALA A 208 -3.67 7.84 1.51
CA ALA A 208 -4.78 6.88 1.42
C ALA A 208 -5.51 7.08 0.09
N GLN A 209 -6.54 6.27 -0.18
CA GLN A 209 -7.38 6.39 -1.36
C GLN A 209 -8.83 6.00 -0.99
N TYR A 210 -9.79 6.67 -1.56
CA TYR A 210 -11.20 6.28 -1.56
C TYR A 210 -11.51 5.48 -2.82
N ALA A 211 -12.23 4.38 -2.67
CA ALA A 211 -12.82 3.62 -3.78
C ALA A 211 -14.12 4.29 -4.27
N PRO A 212 -14.59 3.97 -5.50
CA PRO A 212 -15.89 4.41 -5.98
C PRO A 212 -17.01 4.05 -5.00
N GLY A 213 -17.95 4.97 -4.79
CA GLY A 213 -19.10 4.79 -3.90
C GLY A 213 -18.81 5.07 -2.41
N GLN A 214 -17.57 5.33 -2.01
CA GLN A 214 -17.25 5.65 -0.63
C GLN A 214 -17.62 7.10 -0.25
N VAL A 215 -18.03 7.26 0.99
CA VAL A 215 -18.37 8.58 1.57
C VAL A 215 -17.11 9.29 2.03
N VAL A 216 -16.95 10.53 1.59
CA VAL A 216 -15.90 11.44 2.09
C VAL A 216 -16.59 12.54 2.91
N LYS A 217 -16.46 12.49 4.23
CA LYS A 217 -16.87 13.58 5.12
C LYS A 217 -15.76 14.62 5.17
N TYR A 218 -16.10 15.91 5.06
CA TYR A 218 -15.12 17.00 5.06
C TYR A 218 -15.62 18.22 5.83
N ASP A 219 -14.69 19.10 6.18
CA ASP A 219 -14.96 20.33 6.93
C ASP A 219 -14.45 21.61 6.25
N GLN A 220 -13.72 21.49 5.15
CA GLN A 220 -13.18 22.63 4.39
C GLN A 220 -13.13 22.33 2.90
N VAL A 221 -13.29 23.40 2.11
CA VAL A 221 -13.08 23.42 0.67
C VAL A 221 -11.87 24.31 0.34
N TRP A 222 -11.00 23.81 -0.53
CA TRP A 222 -9.77 24.48 -0.96
C TRP A 222 -9.69 24.57 -2.47
N GLU A 223 -8.92 25.52 -2.98
CA GLU A 223 -8.56 25.64 -4.39
C GLU A 223 -7.06 25.84 -4.54
N GLY A 224 -6.45 25.17 -5.48
CA GLY A 224 -5.03 25.33 -5.78
C GLY A 224 -4.51 24.26 -6.72
N ASN A 225 -3.43 24.60 -7.40
CA ASN A 225 -2.72 23.70 -8.32
C ASN A 225 -3.64 23.07 -9.39
N GLY A 226 -4.61 23.86 -9.91
CA GLY A 226 -5.53 23.44 -10.97
C GLY A 226 -6.69 22.55 -10.51
N TYR A 227 -6.91 22.44 -9.19
CA TYR A 227 -7.94 21.56 -8.61
C TYR A 227 -8.75 22.27 -7.52
N ARG A 228 -9.99 21.79 -7.34
CA ARG A 228 -10.79 21.98 -6.14
C ARG A 228 -10.62 20.76 -5.24
N TRP A 229 -10.43 21.02 -3.94
CA TRP A 229 -10.14 20.04 -2.91
C TRP A 229 -11.16 20.13 -1.80
N ILE A 230 -11.54 18.99 -1.24
CA ILE A 230 -12.16 18.90 0.07
C ILE A 230 -11.13 18.41 1.09
N SER A 231 -11.23 18.83 2.34
CA SER A 231 -10.30 18.43 3.37
C SER A 231 -10.99 18.14 4.69
N TYR A 232 -10.35 17.28 5.48
CA TYR A 232 -10.84 16.82 6.77
C TYR A 232 -9.68 16.45 7.70
N ILE A 233 -9.95 16.31 8.99
CA ILE A 233 -8.98 15.75 9.95
C ILE A 233 -9.12 14.23 9.92
N GLY A 234 -8.06 13.54 9.48
CA GLY A 234 -8.00 12.08 9.47
C GLY A 234 -7.78 11.49 10.87
N GLY A 235 -7.88 10.15 10.99
CA GLY A 235 -7.71 9.44 12.26
C GLY A 235 -6.35 9.64 12.95
N SER A 236 -5.32 10.09 12.21
CA SER A 236 -4.00 10.48 12.77
C SER A 236 -3.96 11.90 13.35
N GLY A 237 -5.08 12.61 13.43
CA GLY A 237 -5.15 14.02 13.82
C GLY A 237 -4.60 15.01 12.77
N LYS A 238 -4.10 14.52 11.63
CA LYS A 238 -3.56 15.38 10.57
C LYS A 238 -4.61 15.68 9.51
N ARG A 239 -4.57 16.92 8.95
CA ARG A 239 -5.44 17.29 7.84
C ARG A 239 -5.10 16.48 6.58
N ARG A 240 -6.15 16.14 5.83
CA ARG A 240 -6.10 15.37 4.57
C ARG A 240 -6.87 16.12 3.50
N TRP A 241 -6.44 15.96 2.25
CA TRP A 241 -7.06 16.61 1.10
C TRP A 241 -7.39 15.59 0.02
N VAL A 242 -8.57 15.73 -0.57
CA VAL A 242 -9.02 14.93 -1.72
C VAL A 242 -9.42 15.88 -2.82
N ALA A 243 -8.82 15.78 -4.00
CA ALA A 243 -9.26 16.51 -5.17
C ALA A 243 -10.62 15.96 -5.62
N TYR A 244 -11.59 16.83 -5.87
CA TYR A 244 -12.89 16.39 -6.33
C TYR A 244 -13.24 16.83 -7.76
N ARG A 245 -12.56 17.82 -8.32
CA ARG A 245 -12.62 18.22 -9.73
C ARG A 245 -11.43 19.09 -10.13
N ARG A 246 -11.24 19.26 -11.43
CA ARG A 246 -10.33 20.30 -11.97
C ARG A 246 -11.00 21.66 -11.94
N THR A 247 -10.21 22.74 -11.99
CA THR A 247 -10.70 24.13 -12.10
C THR A 247 -10.79 24.61 -13.54
N SER A 248 -10.14 23.93 -14.50
CA SER A 248 -10.16 24.21 -15.93
C SER A 248 -10.12 22.94 -16.76
N GLY A 249 -10.42 23.00 -18.02
CA GLY A 249 -10.53 21.87 -18.93
C GLY A 249 -11.72 20.97 -18.59
N ASN A 250 -11.52 19.64 -18.48
CA ASN A 250 -12.59 18.74 -18.04
C ASN A 250 -12.84 18.90 -16.54
N THR A 251 -13.87 19.68 -16.20
CA THR A 251 -14.26 20.00 -14.81
C THR A 251 -15.25 19.01 -14.20
N LYS A 252 -15.54 17.88 -14.86
CA LYS A 252 -16.41 16.82 -14.32
C LYS A 252 -15.91 16.38 -12.93
N ALA A 253 -16.81 16.39 -11.97
CA ALA A 253 -16.46 16.04 -10.58
C ALA A 253 -16.29 14.52 -10.43
N TRP A 254 -15.31 14.13 -9.61
CA TRP A 254 -15.07 12.75 -9.17
C TRP A 254 -15.77 12.42 -7.85
N ILE A 255 -16.34 13.43 -7.21
CA ILE A 255 -17.16 13.29 -6.00
C ILE A 255 -18.49 13.99 -6.26
N LYS A 256 -19.60 13.29 -6.01
CA LYS A 256 -20.97 13.83 -6.03
C LYS A 256 -21.34 14.29 -4.61
N PHE A 257 -21.90 15.46 -4.49
CA PHE A 257 -22.36 16.07 -3.25
C PHE A 257 -23.89 16.03 -3.14
#